data_6ca09f4e0a4fe8ccd7628bd86b9b55a3
#
_entry.id   6ca09f4e0a4fe8ccd7628bd86b9b55a3
#
_cell.length_a   1.000
_cell.length_b   1.000
_cell.length_c   1.000
_cell.angle_alpha   90.00
_cell.angle_beta   90.00
_cell.angle_gamma   90.00
#
_symmetry.space_group_name_H-M   'P 1'
#
loop_
_entity.id
_entity.type
_entity.pdbx_description
1 polymer ?
#
loop_
_entity_poly.entity_id
_entity_poly.type
_entity_poly.pdbx_seq_one_letter_code
_entity_poly.pdbx_strand_id
1 'polypeptide(L)'
;MRQAYRILPVYTGDVSGVCSALYELGGMVVMHDPSGCNSTYNTHDEVRWYRQDSLIFLSGLCEPDAVMGNDDKFIQDVIRAAEAYNPSFIALCNSPIPYLTGTDFAGICAILQKETGIPSFYIPTNGMHDYIVGAGLALEKLAESLFEKSSADLSGSFSLNAPGGKPRINILGMTPLDFAAKGSCASLRQLLEEEGFAVQSVWAMDDSLESLRKAPAADANLVISAAGLRTAGYMKKRFGIPWVAGIPVGIMKARVMEALWSSIRTRLCTKAYENDAPAAEQPSAIVIGEPVAACSIAACCEEKGMTACVLAATEESDSLIRAGDRICRGEEEIENALEVLGSRCQKIIADPMYRYVCPEGPAFEAVPHLAFSGRIYRREFRDPFQDSFC
;
A
#
# COMPACT_ATOMS: atom_id res chain seq x y z
N MET A 1 -21.78 -5.29 7.15
CA MET A 1 -21.60 -6.58 6.42
C MET A 1 -21.05 -6.19 5.05
N ARG A 2 -19.91 -6.71 4.63
CA ARG A 2 -19.35 -6.40 3.30
C ARG A 2 -20.24 -7.01 2.24
N GLN A 3 -20.61 -6.25 1.21
CA GLN A 3 -21.49 -6.72 0.16
C GLN A 3 -20.80 -7.76 -0.72
N ALA A 4 -21.56 -8.74 -1.22
CA ALA A 4 -21.06 -9.65 -2.24
C ALA A 4 -20.95 -8.93 -3.59
N TYR A 5 -19.86 -9.14 -4.31
CA TYR A 5 -19.70 -8.68 -5.68
C TYR A 5 -20.52 -9.56 -6.64
N ARG A 6 -21.15 -8.93 -7.64
CA ARG A 6 -21.97 -9.59 -8.68
C ARG A 6 -21.28 -9.55 -10.05
N ILE A 7 -20.66 -8.43 -10.37
CA ILE A 7 -20.10 -8.09 -11.69
C ILE A 7 -18.59 -7.85 -11.57
N LEU A 8 -18.18 -7.05 -10.57
CA LEU A 8 -16.78 -6.77 -10.34
C LEU A 8 -16.05 -7.97 -9.72
N PRO A 9 -14.78 -8.22 -10.07
CA PRO A 9 -13.97 -9.19 -9.34
C PRO A 9 -13.72 -8.69 -7.91
N VAL A 10 -13.47 -9.62 -7.00
CA VAL A 10 -13.03 -9.29 -5.65
C VAL A 10 -11.60 -8.75 -5.72
N TYR A 11 -11.35 -7.65 -5.04
CA TYR A 11 -10.01 -7.07 -4.95
C TYR A 11 -9.03 -8.02 -4.25
N THR A 12 -7.75 -7.82 -4.53
CA THR A 12 -6.66 -8.51 -3.82
C THR A 12 -6.82 -8.34 -2.30
N GLY A 13 -6.77 -9.46 -1.57
CA GLY A 13 -7.00 -9.48 -0.13
C GLY A 13 -5.79 -9.08 0.71
N ASP A 14 -6.02 -8.94 2.02
CA ASP A 14 -5.03 -8.50 3.01
C ASP A 14 -3.80 -9.42 3.09
N VAL A 15 -3.97 -10.73 3.04
CA VAL A 15 -2.85 -11.70 3.07
C VAL A 15 -1.91 -11.48 1.88
N SER A 16 -2.46 -11.27 0.67
CA SER A 16 -1.66 -10.96 -0.52
C SER A 16 -1.00 -9.59 -0.41
N GLY A 17 -1.66 -8.61 0.22
CA GLY A 17 -1.09 -7.30 0.55
C GLY A 17 0.17 -7.42 1.41
N VAL A 18 0.12 -8.25 2.48
CA VAL A 18 1.28 -8.55 3.33
C VAL A 18 2.42 -9.13 2.51
N CYS A 19 2.15 -10.19 1.75
CA CYS A 19 3.15 -10.86 0.95
C CYS A 19 3.81 -9.92 -0.06
N SER A 20 3.01 -9.11 -0.75
CA SER A 20 3.49 -8.15 -1.74
C SER A 20 4.34 -7.03 -1.11
N ALA A 21 3.95 -6.54 0.07
CA ALA A 21 4.69 -5.49 0.77
C ALA A 21 6.06 -5.94 1.32
N LEU A 22 6.20 -7.22 1.69
CA LEU A 22 7.42 -7.76 2.30
C LEU A 22 8.29 -8.59 1.32
N TYR A 23 7.88 -8.75 0.09
CA TYR A 23 8.44 -9.68 -0.90
C TYR A 23 9.95 -9.56 -1.08
N GLU A 24 10.50 -8.36 -1.16
CA GLU A 24 11.90 -8.08 -1.52
C GLU A 24 12.83 -7.86 -0.31
N LEU A 25 12.26 -7.82 0.89
CA LEU A 25 12.99 -7.29 2.06
C LEU A 25 13.83 -8.34 2.80
N GLY A 26 14.00 -9.52 2.22
CA GLY A 26 14.85 -10.59 2.77
C GLY A 26 14.30 -11.26 4.03
N GLY A 27 13.01 -11.07 4.32
CA GLY A 27 12.30 -11.76 5.37
C GLY A 27 11.60 -13.02 4.89
N MET A 28 11.18 -13.87 5.82
CA MET A 28 10.34 -15.02 5.58
C MET A 28 8.90 -14.69 5.97
N VAL A 29 7.99 -14.69 5.00
CA VAL A 29 6.57 -14.51 5.23
C VAL A 29 5.88 -15.87 5.23
N VAL A 30 5.18 -16.19 6.29
CA VAL A 30 4.46 -17.47 6.42
C VAL A 30 2.98 -17.22 6.57
N MET A 31 2.22 -17.61 5.56
CA MET A 31 0.77 -17.62 5.60
C MET A 31 0.30 -18.89 6.33
N HIS A 32 -0.31 -18.73 7.49
CA HIS A 32 -0.93 -19.87 8.17
C HIS A 32 -2.30 -20.15 7.55
N ASP A 33 -2.34 -21.19 6.70
CA ASP A 33 -3.46 -21.46 5.81
C ASP A 33 -3.51 -22.93 5.39
N PRO A 34 -4.70 -23.47 5.07
CA PRO A 34 -4.84 -24.81 4.47
C PRO A 34 -4.28 -24.97 3.06
N SER A 35 -3.63 -23.98 2.50
CA SER A 35 -3.03 -23.93 1.16
C SER A 35 -4.00 -23.75 -0.03
N GLY A 36 -5.28 -24.00 0.13
CA GLY A 36 -6.24 -23.86 -0.97
C GLY A 36 -6.53 -22.41 -1.38
N CYS A 37 -6.60 -21.52 -0.41
CA CYS A 37 -7.01 -20.13 -0.63
C CYS A 37 -5.85 -19.23 -1.08
N ASN A 38 -4.65 -19.42 -0.52
CA ASN A 38 -3.51 -18.52 -0.75
C ASN A 38 -2.41 -19.10 -1.67
N SER A 39 -2.58 -20.31 -2.18
CA SER A 39 -1.59 -20.93 -3.08
C SER A 39 -1.43 -20.19 -4.40
N THR A 40 -2.46 -19.52 -4.89
CA THR A 40 -2.42 -18.75 -6.14
C THR A 40 -1.46 -17.58 -6.07
N TYR A 41 -1.29 -16.95 -4.91
CA TYR A 41 -0.30 -15.88 -4.73
C TYR A 41 1.11 -16.37 -5.10
N ASN A 42 1.50 -17.55 -4.61
CA ASN A 42 2.82 -18.14 -4.85
C ASN A 42 3.06 -18.56 -6.31
N THR A 43 2.01 -18.67 -7.12
CA THR A 43 2.13 -19.19 -8.48
C THR A 43 1.82 -18.17 -9.55
N HIS A 44 0.94 -17.19 -9.30
CA HIS A 44 0.39 -16.36 -10.37
C HIS A 44 0.25 -14.87 -10.04
N ASP A 45 -0.05 -14.50 -8.82
CA ASP A 45 -0.53 -13.14 -8.55
C ASP A 45 0.60 -12.14 -8.36
N GLU A 46 1.74 -12.58 -7.83
CA GLU A 46 2.90 -11.70 -7.66
C GLU A 46 3.63 -11.46 -8.99
N VAL A 47 3.70 -10.22 -9.43
CA VAL A 47 4.30 -9.85 -10.73
C VAL A 47 5.81 -10.05 -10.79
N ARG A 48 6.49 -10.10 -9.65
CA ARG A 48 7.94 -10.30 -9.51
C ARG A 48 8.33 -11.78 -9.47
N TRP A 49 7.37 -12.70 -9.29
CA TRP A 49 7.60 -14.14 -9.06
C TRP A 49 8.62 -14.78 -9.99
N TYR A 50 8.59 -14.43 -11.28
CA TYR A 50 9.51 -15.00 -12.28
C TYR A 50 10.85 -14.26 -12.40
N ARG A 51 11.08 -13.23 -11.59
CA ARG A 51 12.27 -12.38 -11.72
C ARG A 51 13.09 -12.29 -10.45
N GLN A 52 12.47 -12.56 -9.32
CA GLN A 52 13.08 -12.36 -8.01
C GLN A 52 12.56 -13.43 -7.05
N ASP A 53 13.48 -14.15 -6.42
CA ASP A 53 13.17 -15.12 -5.39
C ASP A 53 12.69 -14.42 -4.12
N SER A 54 11.76 -15.07 -3.41
CA SER A 54 11.28 -14.61 -2.11
C SER A 54 10.96 -15.80 -1.20
N LEU A 55 11.06 -15.59 0.10
CA LEU A 55 10.76 -16.60 1.11
C LEU A 55 9.31 -16.46 1.58
N ILE A 56 8.37 -16.87 0.73
CA ILE A 56 6.95 -16.89 1.04
C ILE A 56 6.47 -18.33 1.12
N PHE A 57 5.90 -18.69 2.26
CA PHE A 57 5.49 -20.05 2.57
C PHE A 57 4.02 -20.13 2.97
N LEU A 58 3.43 -21.27 2.73
CA LEU A 58 2.14 -21.71 3.24
C LEU A 58 2.37 -22.80 4.30
N SER A 59 1.70 -22.73 5.43
CA SER A 59 1.87 -23.71 6.50
C SER A 59 1.26 -25.07 6.20
N GLY A 60 0.31 -25.14 5.27
CA GLY A 60 -0.43 -26.36 4.98
C GLY A 60 -1.24 -26.86 6.18
N LEU A 61 -1.95 -25.96 6.84
CA LEU A 61 -2.82 -26.27 7.98
C LEU A 61 -3.81 -27.36 7.59
N CYS A 62 -3.83 -28.46 8.32
CA CYS A 62 -4.80 -29.55 8.10
C CYS A 62 -5.93 -29.52 9.14
N GLU A 63 -7.05 -30.14 8.83
CA GLU A 63 -8.22 -30.17 9.69
C GLU A 63 -7.94 -30.71 11.11
N PRO A 64 -7.21 -31.82 11.31
CA PRO A 64 -6.87 -32.29 12.65
C PRO A 64 -6.10 -31.24 13.48
N ASP A 65 -5.11 -30.57 12.88
CA ASP A 65 -4.31 -29.56 13.59
C ASP A 65 -5.18 -28.36 13.97
N ALA A 66 -6.06 -27.90 13.05
CA ALA A 66 -6.98 -26.80 13.31
C ALA A 66 -8.00 -27.11 14.43
N VAL A 67 -8.56 -28.32 14.45
CA VAL A 67 -9.54 -28.74 15.45
C VAL A 67 -8.90 -28.95 16.82
N MET A 68 -7.69 -29.53 16.87
CA MET A 68 -6.98 -29.82 18.10
C MET A 68 -6.19 -28.64 18.67
N GLY A 69 -6.04 -27.56 17.90
CA GLY A 69 -5.17 -26.44 18.27
C GLY A 69 -3.69 -26.86 18.37
N ASN A 70 -3.24 -27.71 17.44
CA ASN A 70 -1.88 -28.23 17.44
C ASN A 70 -0.96 -27.31 16.64
N ASP A 71 -0.34 -26.35 17.32
CA ASP A 71 0.59 -25.41 16.73
C ASP A 71 2.03 -25.92 16.69
N ASP A 72 2.36 -27.02 17.36
CA ASP A 72 3.74 -27.54 17.48
C ASP A 72 4.34 -27.87 16.10
N LYS A 73 3.57 -28.52 15.22
CA LYS A 73 4.02 -28.84 13.87
C LYS A 73 4.33 -27.55 13.08
N PHE A 74 3.45 -26.56 13.15
CA PHE A 74 3.64 -25.28 12.49
C PHE A 74 4.92 -24.58 12.97
N ILE A 75 5.11 -24.50 14.29
CA ILE A 75 6.32 -23.90 14.89
C ILE A 75 7.57 -24.62 14.39
N GLN A 76 7.60 -25.96 14.43
CA GLN A 76 8.76 -26.74 14.01
C GLN A 76 9.05 -26.61 12.50
N ASP A 77 8.03 -26.52 11.66
CA ASP A 77 8.18 -26.31 10.21
C ASP A 77 8.79 -24.94 9.92
N VAL A 78 8.35 -23.88 10.63
CA VAL A 78 8.88 -22.53 10.50
C VAL A 78 10.34 -22.46 10.99
N ILE A 79 10.68 -23.10 12.11
CA ILE A 79 12.07 -23.16 12.63
C ILE A 79 12.98 -23.83 11.59
N ARG A 80 12.59 -25.00 11.06
CA ARG A 80 13.39 -25.69 10.03
C ARG A 80 13.59 -24.84 8.77
N ALA A 81 12.56 -24.13 8.34
CA ALA A 81 12.67 -23.22 7.21
C ALA A 81 13.62 -22.05 7.53
N ALA A 82 13.52 -21.48 8.72
CA ALA A 82 14.38 -20.40 9.16
C ALA A 82 15.86 -20.82 9.23
N GLU A 83 16.15 -22.02 9.73
CA GLU A 83 17.49 -22.58 9.76
C GLU A 83 18.07 -22.83 8.35
N ALA A 84 17.21 -23.28 7.42
CA ALA A 84 17.62 -23.57 6.04
C ALA A 84 17.89 -22.30 5.21
N TYR A 85 17.13 -21.23 5.42
CA TYR A 85 17.16 -20.04 4.57
C TYR A 85 17.72 -18.78 5.25
N ASN A 86 17.90 -18.78 6.57
CA ASN A 86 18.46 -17.67 7.35
C ASN A 86 17.85 -16.29 7.01
N PRO A 87 16.53 -16.11 7.17
CA PRO A 87 15.87 -14.86 6.84
C PRO A 87 16.22 -13.73 7.81
N SER A 88 16.08 -12.48 7.37
CA SER A 88 16.35 -11.30 8.21
C SER A 88 15.27 -11.06 9.26
N PHE A 89 14.07 -11.57 9.04
CA PHE A 89 12.92 -11.56 9.97
C PHE A 89 11.92 -12.66 9.58
N ILE A 90 11.03 -13.01 10.50
CA ILE A 90 9.91 -13.91 10.27
C ILE A 90 8.63 -13.14 10.48
N ALA A 91 7.76 -13.10 9.46
CA ALA A 91 6.45 -12.46 9.51
C ALA A 91 5.37 -13.52 9.36
N LEU A 92 4.51 -13.66 10.36
CA LEU A 92 3.36 -14.57 10.32
C LEU A 92 2.11 -13.77 9.94
N CYS A 93 1.31 -14.29 9.02
CA CYS A 93 -0.01 -13.76 8.73
C CYS A 93 -1.02 -14.92 8.62
N ASN A 94 -2.28 -14.66 8.88
CA ASN A 94 -3.31 -15.68 8.91
C ASN A 94 -4.42 -15.46 7.88
N SER A 95 -4.95 -16.57 7.44
CA SER A 95 -6.18 -16.68 6.65
C SER A 95 -7.42 -16.77 7.57
N PRO A 96 -8.63 -16.83 7.02
CA PRO A 96 -9.85 -16.90 7.84
C PRO A 96 -9.90 -18.05 8.83
N ILE A 97 -9.34 -19.23 8.51
CA ILE A 97 -9.47 -20.41 9.40
C ILE A 97 -8.68 -20.23 10.70
N PRO A 98 -7.38 -19.93 10.70
CA PRO A 98 -6.62 -19.65 11.93
C PRO A 98 -7.18 -18.45 12.73
N TYR A 99 -7.73 -17.47 12.04
CA TYR A 99 -8.43 -16.36 12.68
C TYR A 99 -9.65 -16.83 13.47
N LEU A 100 -10.49 -17.69 12.88
CA LEU A 100 -11.70 -18.21 13.51
C LEU A 100 -11.40 -19.21 14.63
N THR A 101 -10.33 -20.00 14.53
CA THR A 101 -9.92 -20.95 15.58
C THR A 101 -9.19 -20.27 16.73
N GLY A 102 -8.80 -19.01 16.58
CA GLY A 102 -8.17 -18.23 17.65
C GLY A 102 -6.72 -18.62 17.94
N THR A 103 -5.95 -19.00 16.91
CA THR A 103 -4.53 -19.33 17.02
C THR A 103 -3.74 -18.18 17.70
N ASP A 104 -2.93 -18.51 18.71
CA ASP A 104 -2.10 -17.53 19.44
C ASP A 104 -0.81 -17.19 18.69
N PHE A 105 -0.93 -16.36 17.65
CA PHE A 105 0.24 -15.92 16.89
C PHE A 105 1.25 -15.10 17.70
N ALA A 106 0.82 -14.40 18.74
CA ALA A 106 1.75 -13.65 19.59
C ALA A 106 2.67 -14.61 20.37
N GLY A 107 2.09 -15.66 20.96
CA GLY A 107 2.83 -16.72 21.62
C GLY A 107 3.76 -17.47 20.67
N ILE A 108 3.27 -17.81 19.46
CA ILE A 108 4.07 -18.47 18.42
C ILE A 108 5.27 -17.59 18.02
N CYS A 109 5.09 -16.31 17.74
CA CYS A 109 6.18 -15.39 17.42
C CYS A 109 7.23 -15.30 18.54
N ALA A 110 6.80 -15.29 19.81
CA ALA A 110 7.72 -15.27 20.94
C ALA A 110 8.58 -16.56 21.00
N ILE A 111 7.98 -17.72 20.72
CA ILE A 111 8.70 -19.00 20.65
C ILE A 111 9.69 -18.98 19.48
N LEU A 112 9.24 -18.58 18.28
CA LEU A 112 10.10 -18.51 17.09
C LEU A 112 11.30 -17.60 17.31
N GLN A 113 11.08 -16.42 17.86
CA GLN A 113 12.17 -15.48 18.16
C GLN A 113 13.17 -16.02 19.19
N LYS A 114 12.67 -16.74 20.20
CA LYS A 114 13.52 -17.36 21.22
C LYS A 114 14.36 -18.50 20.65
N GLU A 115 13.76 -19.39 19.86
CA GLU A 115 14.43 -20.59 19.33
C GLU A 115 15.38 -20.27 18.17
N THR A 116 15.02 -19.31 17.29
CA THR A 116 15.81 -18.98 16.10
C THR A 116 16.75 -17.78 16.29
N GLY A 117 16.48 -16.91 17.27
CA GLY A 117 17.15 -15.62 17.42
C GLY A 117 16.77 -14.57 16.37
N ILE A 118 15.87 -14.92 15.45
CA ILE A 118 15.43 -14.05 14.34
C ILE A 118 14.23 -13.22 14.81
N PRO A 119 14.21 -11.89 14.56
CA PRO A 119 13.04 -11.06 14.86
C PRO A 119 11.77 -11.64 14.22
N SER A 120 10.77 -11.92 15.04
CA SER A 120 9.52 -12.57 14.60
C SER A 120 8.33 -11.74 15.03
N PHE A 121 7.41 -11.47 14.11
CA PHE A 121 6.22 -10.67 14.39
C PHE A 121 4.99 -11.17 13.63
N TYR A 122 3.83 -10.90 14.21
CA TYR A 122 2.55 -11.24 13.65
C TYR A 122 1.87 -10.04 13.01
N ILE A 123 1.30 -10.26 11.84
CA ILE A 123 0.49 -9.30 11.09
C ILE A 123 -0.96 -9.79 11.13
N PRO A 124 -1.87 -9.07 11.82
CA PRO A 124 -3.22 -9.55 12.10
C PRO A 124 -4.16 -9.44 10.89
N THR A 125 -3.91 -10.25 9.87
CA THR A 125 -4.80 -10.45 8.74
C THR A 125 -5.92 -11.43 9.07
N ASN A 126 -6.95 -11.51 8.24
CA ASN A 126 -8.04 -12.46 8.40
C ASN A 126 -8.69 -12.89 7.08
N GLY A 127 -8.15 -12.43 5.94
CA GLY A 127 -8.69 -12.70 4.61
C GLY A 127 -10.01 -11.98 4.28
N MET A 128 -10.47 -11.03 5.13
CA MET A 128 -11.74 -10.32 4.96
C MET A 128 -11.56 -8.83 4.63
N HIS A 129 -10.33 -8.36 4.62
CA HIS A 129 -9.95 -6.99 4.25
C HIS A 129 -9.30 -6.94 2.88
N ASP A 130 -9.20 -5.75 2.29
CA ASP A 130 -8.47 -5.57 1.06
C ASP A 130 -6.94 -5.47 1.29
N TYR A 131 -6.18 -5.44 0.19
CA TYR A 131 -4.72 -5.43 0.20
C TYR A 131 -4.10 -4.22 0.91
N ILE A 132 -4.79 -3.07 0.94
CA ILE A 132 -4.31 -1.86 1.61
C ILE A 132 -4.12 -2.10 3.10
N VAL A 133 -5.11 -2.77 3.73
CA VAL A 133 -5.03 -3.11 5.15
C VAL A 133 -3.85 -4.04 5.42
N GLY A 134 -3.72 -5.10 4.62
CA GLY A 134 -2.62 -6.06 4.78
C GLY A 134 -1.23 -5.45 4.56
N ALA A 135 -1.07 -4.71 3.47
CA ALA A 135 0.21 -4.05 3.15
C ALA A 135 0.55 -2.98 4.19
N GLY A 136 -0.43 -2.18 4.61
CA GLY A 136 -0.25 -1.15 5.63
C GLY A 136 0.18 -1.73 6.98
N LEU A 137 -0.49 -2.80 7.44
CA LEU A 137 -0.13 -3.52 8.66
C LEU A 137 1.27 -4.13 8.57
N ALA A 138 1.61 -4.72 7.42
CA ALA A 138 2.92 -5.34 7.21
C ALA A 138 4.06 -4.33 7.31
N LEU A 139 3.93 -3.20 6.63
CA LEU A 139 4.95 -2.14 6.66
C LEU A 139 5.05 -1.47 8.03
N GLU A 140 3.93 -1.26 8.73
CA GLU A 140 3.92 -0.73 10.10
C GLU A 140 4.60 -1.70 11.07
N LYS A 141 4.26 -3.00 11.05
CA LYS A 141 4.87 -4.02 11.91
C LYS A 141 6.36 -4.19 11.62
N LEU A 142 6.76 -4.12 10.37
CA LEU A 142 8.17 -4.11 10.01
C LEU A 142 8.88 -2.87 10.61
N ALA A 143 8.29 -1.68 10.48
CA ALA A 143 8.84 -0.46 11.07
C ALA A 143 8.96 -0.57 12.61
N GLU A 144 7.93 -1.07 13.28
CA GLU A 144 7.97 -1.35 14.72
C GLU A 144 9.15 -2.27 15.06
N SER A 145 9.28 -3.40 14.37
CA SER A 145 10.36 -4.37 14.61
C SER A 145 11.76 -3.80 14.34
N LEU A 146 11.93 -3.00 13.28
CA LEU A 146 13.21 -2.39 12.94
C LEU A 146 13.65 -1.34 13.94
N PHE A 147 12.71 -0.61 14.54
CA PHE A 147 13.00 0.55 15.38
C PHE A 147 12.71 0.35 16.87
N GLU A 148 12.22 -0.82 17.28
CA GLU A 148 11.91 -1.14 18.69
C GLU A 148 13.13 -0.98 19.59
N LYS A 149 14.29 -1.48 19.16
CA LYS A 149 15.56 -1.44 19.93
C LYS A 149 16.39 -0.19 19.68
N SER A 150 15.98 0.68 18.77
CA SER A 150 16.62 1.97 18.59
C SER A 150 16.28 2.85 19.79
N SER A 151 17.23 2.96 20.72
CA SER A 151 17.15 3.96 21.78
C SER A 151 16.89 5.35 21.17
N ALA A 152 16.26 6.23 21.95
CA ALA A 152 15.85 7.59 21.57
C ALA A 152 16.96 8.50 20.99
N ASP A 153 18.20 8.02 20.94
CA ASP A 153 19.39 8.70 20.40
C ASP A 153 19.44 8.78 18.86
N LEU A 154 18.49 8.14 18.12
CA LEU A 154 18.28 8.40 16.71
C LEU A 154 17.38 9.65 16.45
N SER A 155 17.09 10.45 17.49
CA SER A 155 16.75 11.85 17.30
C SER A 155 18.02 12.54 16.75
N GLY A 156 18.44 12.09 15.57
CA GLY A 156 19.52 12.70 14.83
C GLY A 156 19.20 14.18 14.76
N SER A 157 20.10 14.98 15.28
CA SER A 157 20.09 16.40 15.14
C SER A 157 19.62 16.74 13.73
N PHE A 158 18.39 17.22 13.63
CA PHE A 158 17.81 17.71 12.38
C PHE A 158 18.72 18.80 11.86
N SER A 159 19.67 18.44 11.06
CA SER A 159 20.60 19.37 10.46
C SER A 159 20.07 19.78 9.09
N LEU A 160 19.05 20.64 9.09
CA LEU A 160 18.81 21.58 7.99
C LEU A 160 20.08 22.42 7.71
N ASN A 161 21.12 22.25 8.54
CA ASN A 161 22.35 23.05 8.56
C ASN A 161 23.57 22.32 7.99
N ALA A 162 23.43 21.20 7.28
CA ALA A 162 24.52 20.78 6.41
C ALA A 162 24.53 21.73 5.20
N PRO A 163 25.52 22.60 5.05
CA PRO A 163 25.57 23.51 3.92
C PRO A 163 25.60 22.69 2.62
N GLY A 164 24.51 22.75 1.84
CA GLY A 164 24.40 22.08 0.53
C GLY A 164 23.84 20.66 0.52
N GLY A 165 23.31 20.13 1.64
CA GLY A 165 22.67 18.81 1.68
C GLY A 165 21.24 18.86 1.12
N LYS A 166 20.90 17.93 0.19
CA LYS A 166 19.52 17.75 -0.29
C LYS A 166 18.65 17.17 0.83
N PRO A 167 17.39 17.64 1.05
CA PRO A 167 16.44 17.01 1.95
C PRO A 167 16.20 15.54 1.59
N ARG A 168 16.09 14.71 2.60
CA ARG A 168 15.93 13.26 2.44
C ARG A 168 14.48 12.86 2.59
N ILE A 169 13.99 12.07 1.64
CA ILE A 169 12.58 11.65 1.57
C ILE A 169 12.51 10.12 1.62
N ASN A 170 11.63 9.58 2.48
CA ASN A 170 11.16 8.20 2.35
C ASN A 170 9.96 8.16 1.42
N ILE A 171 9.90 7.17 0.55
CA ILE A 171 8.74 6.83 -0.27
C ILE A 171 8.00 5.68 0.41
N LEU A 172 6.72 5.87 0.76
CA LEU A 172 5.91 4.91 1.49
C LEU A 172 4.72 4.45 0.64
N GLY A 173 4.49 3.14 0.60
CA GLY A 173 3.40 2.53 -0.15
C GLY A 173 3.74 2.22 -1.62
N MET A 174 5.03 2.06 -1.95
CA MET A 174 5.47 1.67 -3.28
C MET A 174 5.27 0.17 -3.50
N THR A 175 4.01 -0.29 -3.51
CA THR A 175 3.68 -1.69 -3.76
C THR A 175 3.49 -1.96 -5.25
N PRO A 176 3.81 -3.15 -5.75
CA PRO A 176 3.49 -3.50 -7.14
C PRO A 176 1.98 -3.64 -7.37
N LEU A 177 1.18 -3.75 -6.31
CA LEU A 177 -0.28 -3.77 -6.40
C LEU A 177 -0.83 -2.43 -6.90
N ASP A 178 -0.17 -1.32 -6.51
CA ASP A 178 -0.49 0.04 -6.95
C ASP A 178 0.37 0.49 -8.14
N PHE A 179 1.63 0.05 -8.19
CA PHE A 179 2.63 0.51 -9.17
C PHE A 179 3.24 -0.67 -9.95
N ALA A 180 2.39 -1.37 -10.70
CA ALA A 180 2.75 -2.62 -11.39
C ALA A 180 3.67 -2.42 -12.60
N ALA A 181 3.78 -1.21 -13.16
CA ALA A 181 4.62 -0.94 -14.31
C ALA A 181 6.11 -1.04 -13.96
N LYS A 182 6.84 -1.73 -14.83
CA LYS A 182 8.28 -1.90 -14.64
C LYS A 182 9.00 -0.55 -14.70
N GLY A 183 9.78 -0.25 -13.67
CA GLY A 183 10.61 0.96 -13.61
C GLY A 183 9.94 2.13 -12.88
N SER A 184 8.67 2.02 -12.46
CA SER A 184 7.97 3.10 -11.74
C SER A 184 8.75 3.63 -10.53
N CYS A 185 9.37 2.74 -9.75
CA CYS A 185 10.20 3.17 -8.62
C CYS A 185 11.42 3.98 -9.07
N ALA A 186 12.13 3.52 -10.11
CA ALA A 186 13.28 4.24 -10.65
C ALA A 186 12.89 5.61 -11.20
N SER A 187 11.76 5.69 -11.90
CA SER A 187 11.22 6.96 -12.43
C SER A 187 10.87 7.94 -11.31
N LEU A 188 10.23 7.47 -10.24
CA LEU A 188 9.91 8.32 -9.09
C LEU A 188 11.19 8.79 -8.35
N ARG A 189 12.17 7.91 -8.16
CA ARG A 189 13.48 8.29 -7.58
C ARG A 189 14.15 9.38 -8.41
N GLN A 190 14.24 9.17 -9.72
CA GLN A 190 14.83 10.16 -10.63
C GLN A 190 14.11 11.51 -10.57
N LEU A 191 12.78 11.48 -10.61
CA LEU A 191 11.95 12.69 -10.52
C LEU A 191 12.23 13.49 -9.24
N LEU A 192 12.29 12.82 -8.07
CA LEU A 192 12.60 13.49 -6.80
C LEU A 192 14.03 14.04 -6.76
N GLU A 193 15.00 13.32 -7.32
CA GLU A 193 16.41 13.75 -7.37
C GLU A 193 16.61 14.97 -8.28
N GLU A 194 15.90 15.04 -9.41
CA GLU A 194 15.86 16.20 -10.30
C GLU A 194 15.26 17.43 -9.64
N GLU A 195 14.25 17.24 -8.78
CA GLU A 195 13.60 18.31 -8.00
C GLU A 195 14.36 18.71 -6.73
N GLY A 196 15.55 18.17 -6.52
CA GLY A 196 16.46 18.58 -5.45
C GLY A 196 16.32 17.81 -4.15
N PHE A 197 15.62 16.70 -4.12
CA PHE A 197 15.53 15.79 -2.98
C PHE A 197 16.55 14.64 -3.09
N ALA A 198 16.80 13.96 -1.98
CA ALA A 198 17.51 12.68 -1.95
C ALA A 198 16.55 11.60 -1.43
N VAL A 199 16.43 10.47 -2.12
CA VAL A 199 15.59 9.37 -1.63
C VAL A 199 16.36 8.57 -0.60
N GLN A 200 15.86 8.56 0.65
CA GLN A 200 16.46 7.86 1.78
C GLN A 200 16.10 6.38 1.78
N SER A 201 14.83 6.05 1.55
CA SER A 201 14.32 4.68 1.49
C SER A 201 13.05 4.60 0.66
N VAL A 202 12.78 3.42 0.08
CA VAL A 202 11.51 3.09 -0.57
C VAL A 202 10.92 1.85 0.09
N TRP A 203 9.66 1.92 0.50
CA TRP A 203 8.99 0.86 1.27
C TRP A 203 8.09 0.04 0.38
N ALA A 204 8.37 -1.23 0.32
CA ALA A 204 7.77 -2.38 -0.30
C ALA A 204 8.48 -2.94 -1.54
N MET A 205 9.08 -2.14 -2.42
CA MET A 205 9.84 -2.67 -3.55
C MET A 205 11.05 -1.82 -3.93
N ASP A 206 11.97 -2.41 -4.68
CA ASP A 206 13.19 -1.79 -5.23
C ASP A 206 14.09 -1.15 -4.14
N ASP A 207 14.12 -1.73 -2.93
CA ASP A 207 15.01 -1.29 -1.86
C ASP A 207 15.39 -2.46 -0.93
N SER A 208 16.31 -2.18 -0.01
CA SER A 208 16.85 -3.16 0.93
C SER A 208 16.40 -2.87 2.37
N LEU A 209 16.37 -3.91 3.20
CA LEU A 209 16.11 -3.77 4.63
C LEU A 209 17.13 -2.83 5.31
N GLU A 210 18.36 -2.77 4.80
CA GLU A 210 19.41 -1.86 5.31
C GLU A 210 19.04 -0.38 5.06
N SER A 211 18.52 -0.07 3.88
CA SER A 211 18.01 1.29 3.57
C SER A 211 16.83 1.65 4.47
N LEU A 212 15.91 0.70 4.68
CA LEU A 212 14.74 0.92 5.56
C LEU A 212 15.16 1.22 7.00
N ARG A 213 16.22 0.58 7.51
CA ARG A 213 16.79 0.89 8.84
C ARG A 213 17.24 2.35 8.98
N LYS A 214 17.59 3.00 7.88
CA LYS A 214 18.03 4.40 7.84
C LYS A 214 16.88 5.39 7.66
N ALA A 215 15.64 4.91 7.47
CA ALA A 215 14.45 5.73 7.25
C ALA A 215 14.20 6.82 8.34
N PRO A 216 14.52 6.60 9.64
CA PRO A 216 14.39 7.66 10.64
C PRO A 216 15.25 8.90 10.39
N ALA A 217 16.23 8.83 9.50
CA ALA A 217 17.06 9.97 9.12
C ALA A 217 16.44 10.87 8.02
N ALA A 218 15.24 10.58 7.55
CA ALA A 218 14.57 11.38 6.52
C ALA A 218 13.95 12.67 7.11
N ASP A 219 13.80 13.66 6.26
CA ASP A 219 13.21 14.97 6.59
C ASP A 219 11.68 14.98 6.42
N ALA A 220 11.15 14.16 5.50
CA ALA A 220 9.72 13.93 5.30
C ALA A 220 9.46 12.55 4.67
N ASN A 221 8.21 12.10 4.76
CA ASN A 221 7.69 10.91 4.09
C ASN A 221 6.76 11.31 2.95
N LEU A 222 6.95 10.74 1.76
CA LEU A 222 6.01 10.83 0.65
C LEU A 222 5.15 9.56 0.63
N VAL A 223 3.86 9.72 0.90
CA VAL A 223 2.85 8.64 0.89
C VAL A 223 2.19 8.63 -0.49
N ILE A 224 2.52 7.63 -1.29
CA ILE A 224 2.03 7.50 -2.68
C ILE A 224 0.86 6.51 -2.82
N SER A 225 0.57 5.76 -1.77
CA SER A 225 -0.58 4.87 -1.64
C SER A 225 -0.99 4.80 -0.17
N ALA A 226 -2.26 4.55 0.10
CA ALA A 226 -2.80 4.34 1.43
C ALA A 226 -2.08 3.23 2.21
N ALA A 227 -1.49 2.25 1.52
CA ALA A 227 -0.63 1.23 2.12
C ALA A 227 0.55 1.81 2.92
N GLY A 228 1.03 3.01 2.56
CA GLY A 228 2.10 3.72 3.29
C GLY A 228 1.65 4.53 4.49
N LEU A 229 0.34 4.76 4.66
CA LEU A 229 -0.17 5.73 5.64
C LEU A 229 0.07 5.31 7.10
N ARG A 230 -0.13 4.04 7.44
CA ARG A 230 0.12 3.51 8.79
C ARG A 230 1.57 3.72 9.20
N THR A 231 2.51 3.36 8.33
CA THR A 231 3.95 3.56 8.54
C THR A 231 4.31 5.04 8.67
N ALA A 232 3.70 5.91 7.85
CA ALA A 232 3.86 7.37 7.94
C ALA A 232 3.39 7.90 9.30
N GLY A 233 2.25 7.43 9.78
CA GLY A 233 1.70 7.73 11.11
C GLY A 233 2.64 7.29 12.25
N TYR A 234 3.15 6.06 12.17
CA TYR A 234 4.13 5.55 13.11
C TYR A 234 5.41 6.40 13.12
N MET A 235 5.98 6.71 11.95
CA MET A 235 7.18 7.55 11.84
C MET A 235 6.94 8.98 12.33
N LYS A 236 5.75 9.53 12.09
CA LYS A 236 5.36 10.83 12.64
C LYS A 236 5.31 10.82 14.16
N LYS A 237 4.67 9.81 14.74
CA LYS A 237 4.52 9.67 16.18
C LYS A 237 5.87 9.40 16.88
N ARG A 238 6.69 8.53 16.29
CA ARG A 238 7.93 8.05 16.90
C ARG A 238 9.11 8.99 16.71
N PHE A 239 9.24 9.59 15.51
CA PHE A 239 10.41 10.37 15.09
C PHE A 239 10.07 11.82 14.72
N GLY A 240 8.79 12.22 14.73
CA GLY A 240 8.38 13.56 14.33
C GLY A 240 8.47 13.83 12.83
N ILE A 241 8.71 12.81 11.99
CA ILE A 241 8.85 12.96 10.53
C ILE A 241 7.47 13.25 9.94
N PRO A 242 7.24 14.41 9.29
CA PRO A 242 5.96 14.71 8.66
C PRO A 242 5.75 13.88 7.40
N TRP A 243 4.51 13.78 6.94
CA TRP A 243 4.20 13.13 5.68
C TRP A 243 3.40 14.02 4.72
N VAL A 244 3.57 13.77 3.45
CA VAL A 244 2.79 14.34 2.36
C VAL A 244 2.16 13.21 1.58
N ALA A 245 0.84 13.22 1.40
CA ALA A 245 0.13 12.27 0.54
C ALA A 245 -0.11 12.88 -0.85
N GLY A 246 0.23 12.12 -1.89
CA GLY A 246 0.01 12.50 -3.30
C GLY A 246 0.97 11.82 -4.25
N ILE A 247 0.52 11.63 -5.48
CA ILE A 247 1.34 11.07 -6.57
C ILE A 247 1.79 12.23 -7.47
N PRO A 248 3.12 12.39 -7.71
CA PRO A 248 3.65 13.48 -8.52
C PRO A 248 3.51 13.20 -10.03
N VAL A 249 2.26 13.18 -10.52
CA VAL A 249 1.89 12.98 -11.93
C VAL A 249 1.37 14.27 -12.53
N GLY A 250 1.66 14.53 -13.80
CA GLY A 250 1.18 15.74 -14.48
C GLY A 250 1.42 17.01 -13.66
N ILE A 251 0.38 17.83 -13.48
CA ILE A 251 0.43 19.06 -12.68
C ILE A 251 0.68 18.81 -11.20
N MET A 252 0.30 17.64 -10.68
CA MET A 252 0.54 17.26 -9.29
C MET A 252 2.02 17.19 -8.93
N LYS A 253 2.92 17.05 -9.93
CA LYS A 253 4.37 17.11 -9.69
C LYS A 253 4.75 18.37 -8.90
N ALA A 254 4.39 19.54 -9.39
CA ALA A 254 4.71 20.81 -8.72
C ALA A 254 4.07 20.91 -7.32
N ARG A 255 2.78 20.51 -7.17
CA ARG A 255 2.08 20.55 -5.90
C ARG A 255 2.70 19.61 -4.86
N VAL A 256 3.08 18.39 -5.25
CA VAL A 256 3.75 17.45 -4.32
C VAL A 256 5.11 18.00 -3.89
N MET A 257 5.90 18.58 -4.80
CA MET A 257 7.20 19.18 -4.46
C MET A 257 7.04 20.36 -3.49
N GLU A 258 6.09 21.26 -3.75
CA GLU A 258 5.78 22.38 -2.86
C GLU A 258 5.31 21.90 -1.47
N ALA A 259 4.41 20.90 -1.44
CA ALA A 259 3.93 20.30 -0.20
C ALA A 259 5.07 19.64 0.60
N LEU A 260 6.01 18.95 -0.05
CA LEU A 260 7.19 18.38 0.60
C LEU A 260 8.06 19.48 1.23
N TRP A 261 8.41 20.52 0.47
CA TRP A 261 9.17 21.65 1.00
C TRP A 261 8.47 22.35 2.16
N SER A 262 7.16 22.56 2.05
CA SER A 262 6.34 23.13 3.12
C SER A 262 6.33 22.25 4.36
N SER A 263 6.09 20.95 4.17
CA SER A 263 6.00 19.96 5.24
C SER A 263 7.33 19.82 6.01
N ILE A 264 8.47 19.84 5.32
CA ILE A 264 9.80 19.85 5.93
C ILE A 264 9.99 21.08 6.83
N ARG A 265 9.56 22.26 6.38
CA ARG A 265 9.70 23.53 7.15
C ARG A 265 8.75 23.61 8.33
N THR A 266 7.48 23.25 8.11
CA THR A 266 6.41 23.43 9.10
C THR A 266 6.24 22.24 10.04
N ARG A 267 6.77 21.09 9.67
CA ARG A 267 6.55 19.80 10.35
C ARG A 267 5.10 19.35 10.36
N LEU A 268 4.25 19.91 9.52
CA LEU A 268 2.85 19.52 9.37
C LEU A 268 2.71 18.42 8.31
N CYS A 269 1.76 17.53 8.54
CA CYS A 269 1.33 16.55 7.54
C CYS A 269 0.28 17.19 6.65
N THR A 270 0.28 16.84 5.35
CA THR A 270 -0.66 17.42 4.38
C THR A 270 -0.94 16.45 3.21
N LYS A 271 -2.01 16.72 2.50
CA LYS A 271 -2.36 16.08 1.22
C LYS A 271 -2.10 17.09 0.10
N ALA A 272 -1.23 16.76 -0.86
CA ALA A 272 -0.85 17.68 -1.93
C ALA A 272 -2.00 17.98 -2.91
N TYR A 273 -3.03 17.15 -2.92
CA TYR A 273 -4.24 17.28 -3.74
C TYR A 273 -5.40 17.98 -3.00
N GLU A 274 -5.20 18.38 -1.74
CA GLU A 274 -6.23 19.09 -1.00
C GLU A 274 -6.47 20.48 -1.60
N ASN A 275 -7.72 20.87 -1.71
CA ASN A 275 -8.14 22.21 -2.07
C ASN A 275 -9.22 22.66 -1.09
N ASP A 276 -9.44 23.98 -0.97
CA ASP A 276 -10.44 24.54 -0.07
C ASP A 276 -11.88 24.38 -0.59
N ALA A 277 -12.04 23.95 -1.85
CA ALA A 277 -13.34 23.75 -2.46
C ALA A 277 -13.85 22.33 -2.17
N PRO A 278 -15.09 22.16 -1.70
CA PRO A 278 -15.69 20.84 -1.58
C PRO A 278 -15.87 20.21 -2.96
N ALA A 279 -15.84 18.88 -3.03
CA ALA A 279 -16.13 18.16 -4.27
C ALA A 279 -17.52 18.54 -4.79
N ALA A 280 -17.65 18.63 -6.13
CA ALA A 280 -18.88 19.08 -6.75
C ALA A 280 -20.02 18.09 -6.51
N GLU A 281 -21.21 18.61 -6.18
CA GLU A 281 -22.42 17.79 -6.06
C GLU A 281 -22.81 17.11 -7.38
N GLN A 282 -22.46 17.72 -8.53
CA GLN A 282 -22.64 17.17 -9.87
C GLN A 282 -21.33 17.30 -10.66
N PRO A 283 -20.41 16.32 -10.48
CA PRO A 283 -19.11 16.40 -11.11
C PRO A 283 -19.18 16.13 -12.62
N SER A 284 -18.31 16.80 -13.38
CA SER A 284 -18.08 16.49 -14.79
C SER A 284 -17.12 15.31 -15.00
N ALA A 285 -16.30 14.98 -13.98
CA ALA A 285 -15.43 13.82 -13.95
C ALA A 285 -15.61 13.02 -12.66
N ILE A 286 -15.63 11.69 -12.74
CA ILE A 286 -15.64 10.78 -11.59
C ILE A 286 -14.37 9.91 -11.69
N VAL A 287 -13.62 9.84 -10.61
CA VAL A 287 -12.42 8.99 -10.51
C VAL A 287 -12.68 7.90 -9.48
N ILE A 288 -12.54 6.63 -9.89
CA ILE A 288 -12.77 5.46 -9.02
C ILE A 288 -11.44 4.75 -8.82
N GLY A 289 -11.01 4.56 -7.57
CA GLY A 289 -9.77 3.85 -7.32
C GLY A 289 -9.23 3.97 -5.88
N GLU A 290 -7.96 3.71 -5.76
CA GLU A 290 -7.18 3.89 -4.53
C GLU A 290 -7.13 5.39 -4.18
N PRO A 291 -7.32 5.79 -2.89
CA PRO A 291 -7.61 7.18 -2.53
C PRO A 291 -6.51 8.17 -2.91
N VAL A 292 -5.22 7.84 -2.73
CA VAL A 292 -4.12 8.78 -3.04
C VAL A 292 -4.00 8.99 -4.54
N ALA A 293 -4.08 7.91 -5.31
CA ALA A 293 -4.05 7.95 -6.76
C ALA A 293 -5.27 8.67 -7.32
N ALA A 294 -6.47 8.28 -6.88
CA ALA A 294 -7.71 8.86 -7.37
C ALA A 294 -7.83 10.36 -7.05
N CYS A 295 -7.46 10.80 -5.84
CA CYS A 295 -7.46 12.22 -5.49
C CYS A 295 -6.41 13.02 -6.28
N SER A 296 -5.23 12.42 -6.55
CA SER A 296 -4.22 13.07 -7.38
C SER A 296 -4.68 13.25 -8.83
N ILE A 297 -5.34 12.23 -9.40
CA ILE A 297 -5.93 12.30 -10.75
C ILE A 297 -7.09 13.31 -10.79
N ALA A 298 -7.95 13.32 -9.76
CA ALA A 298 -9.06 14.27 -9.68
C ALA A 298 -8.55 15.72 -9.64
N ALA A 299 -7.49 16.00 -8.89
CA ALA A 299 -6.84 17.32 -8.88
C ALA A 299 -6.28 17.70 -10.25
N CYS A 300 -5.71 16.74 -11.02
CA CYS A 300 -5.32 16.98 -12.41
C CYS A 300 -6.51 17.33 -13.32
N CYS A 301 -7.67 16.70 -13.13
CA CYS A 301 -8.88 17.03 -13.88
C CYS A 301 -9.37 18.45 -13.56
N GLU A 302 -9.33 18.86 -12.30
CA GLU A 302 -9.74 20.19 -11.84
C GLU A 302 -8.87 21.30 -12.45
N GLU A 303 -7.57 21.10 -12.56
CA GLU A 303 -6.67 22.04 -13.22
C GLU A 303 -6.98 22.21 -14.72
N LYS A 304 -7.62 21.23 -15.32
CA LYS A 304 -8.12 21.32 -16.72
C LYS A 304 -9.52 21.93 -16.82
N GLY A 305 -10.05 22.48 -15.72
CA GLY A 305 -11.36 23.13 -15.66
C GLY A 305 -12.54 22.17 -15.51
N MET A 306 -12.30 20.90 -15.19
CA MET A 306 -13.35 19.95 -14.85
C MET A 306 -13.71 20.07 -13.37
N THR A 307 -14.93 19.70 -13.00
CA THR A 307 -15.30 19.45 -11.61
C THR A 307 -15.17 17.96 -11.34
N ALA A 308 -14.42 17.54 -10.32
CA ALA A 308 -14.13 16.14 -10.07
C ALA A 308 -14.67 15.65 -8.72
N CYS A 309 -15.10 14.39 -8.66
CA CYS A 309 -15.42 13.66 -7.44
C CYS A 309 -14.72 12.30 -7.45
N VAL A 310 -14.20 11.90 -6.29
CA VAL A 310 -13.55 10.60 -6.11
C VAL A 310 -14.53 9.63 -5.43
N LEU A 311 -14.57 8.42 -5.96
CA LEU A 311 -15.14 7.25 -5.31
C LEU A 311 -13.96 6.36 -4.86
N ALA A 312 -13.57 6.49 -3.60
CA ALA A 312 -12.49 5.71 -3.04
C ALA A 312 -12.94 4.26 -2.82
N ALA A 313 -12.31 3.35 -3.55
CA ALA A 313 -12.77 1.96 -3.67
C ALA A 313 -12.09 0.99 -2.70
N THR A 314 -11.16 1.48 -1.85
CA THR A 314 -10.41 0.67 -0.89
C THR A 314 -10.73 1.05 0.55
N GLU A 315 -10.37 0.18 1.48
CA GLU A 315 -10.40 0.45 2.91
C GLU A 315 -9.33 1.50 3.30
N GLU A 316 -9.42 2.05 4.52
CA GLU A 316 -8.48 3.07 5.05
C GLU A 316 -8.39 4.38 4.25
N SER A 317 -9.49 4.73 3.57
CA SER A 317 -9.55 5.93 2.73
C SER A 317 -9.96 7.21 3.49
N ASP A 318 -10.57 7.08 4.67
CA ASP A 318 -11.28 8.16 5.38
C ASP A 318 -10.43 9.43 5.58
N SER A 319 -9.15 9.28 5.95
CA SER A 319 -8.25 10.42 6.20
C SER A 319 -7.57 10.96 4.94
N LEU A 320 -7.70 10.26 3.82
CA LEU A 320 -7.02 10.58 2.57
C LEU A 320 -7.90 11.29 1.54
N ILE A 321 -9.20 11.03 1.54
CA ILE A 321 -10.13 11.68 0.60
C ILE A 321 -10.34 13.16 0.94
N ARG A 322 -10.86 13.92 -0.02
CA ARG A 322 -11.20 15.33 0.12
C ARG A 322 -12.64 15.49 0.61
N ALA A 323 -12.97 16.68 1.07
CA ALA A 323 -14.35 17.00 1.46
C ALA A 323 -15.30 16.83 0.26
N GLY A 324 -16.37 16.02 0.44
CA GLY A 324 -17.36 15.72 -0.59
C GLY A 324 -17.04 14.54 -1.50
N ASP A 325 -15.82 13.98 -1.47
CA ASP A 325 -15.53 12.68 -2.06
C ASP A 325 -16.23 11.56 -1.27
N ARG A 326 -16.39 10.39 -1.86
CA ARG A 326 -17.14 9.27 -1.27
C ARG A 326 -16.26 8.04 -1.09
N ILE A 327 -16.52 7.29 -0.04
CA ILE A 327 -15.95 5.97 0.17
C ILE A 327 -16.96 4.94 -0.31
N CYS A 328 -16.55 4.09 -1.24
CA CYS A 328 -17.40 3.07 -1.85
C CYS A 328 -16.66 1.72 -1.79
N ARG A 329 -16.88 0.95 -0.73
CA ARG A 329 -16.17 -0.30 -0.44
C ARG A 329 -16.79 -1.54 -1.10
N GLY A 330 -17.82 -1.37 -1.91
CA GLY A 330 -18.53 -2.46 -2.57
C GLY A 330 -19.17 -2.02 -3.87
N GLU A 331 -19.53 -3.01 -4.70
CA GLU A 331 -20.11 -2.79 -6.03
C GLU A 331 -21.40 -1.95 -5.97
N GLU A 332 -22.33 -2.27 -5.05
CA GLU A 332 -23.58 -1.54 -4.89
C GLU A 332 -23.39 -0.09 -4.47
N GLU A 333 -22.41 0.20 -3.60
CA GLU A 333 -22.10 1.56 -3.17
C GLU A 333 -21.57 2.38 -4.35
N ILE A 334 -20.77 1.76 -5.24
CA ILE A 334 -20.26 2.40 -6.46
C ILE A 334 -21.40 2.65 -7.45
N GLU A 335 -22.26 1.65 -7.71
CA GLU A 335 -23.43 1.78 -8.59
C GLU A 335 -24.34 2.92 -8.10
N ASN A 336 -24.72 2.90 -6.82
CA ASN A 336 -25.56 3.94 -6.22
C ASN A 336 -24.93 5.35 -6.31
N ALA A 337 -23.61 5.43 -6.08
CA ALA A 337 -22.89 6.70 -6.22
C ALA A 337 -22.90 7.20 -7.67
N LEU A 338 -22.69 6.30 -8.64
CA LEU A 338 -22.73 6.63 -10.06
C LEU A 338 -24.13 7.06 -10.53
N GLU A 339 -25.20 6.43 -10.04
CA GLU A 339 -26.58 6.85 -10.31
C GLU A 339 -26.86 8.27 -9.84
N VAL A 340 -26.40 8.62 -8.62
CA VAL A 340 -26.63 9.95 -8.02
C VAL A 340 -25.77 11.02 -8.69
N LEU A 341 -24.48 10.73 -8.94
CA LEU A 341 -23.50 11.71 -9.43
C LEU A 341 -23.42 11.77 -10.96
N GLY A 342 -23.86 10.71 -11.65
CA GLY A 342 -23.60 10.49 -13.06
C GLY A 342 -24.41 11.37 -14.03
N SER A 343 -25.44 12.09 -13.56
CA SER A 343 -26.37 12.82 -14.44
C SER A 343 -25.72 13.91 -15.32
N ARG A 344 -24.58 14.47 -14.90
CA ARG A 344 -23.77 15.44 -15.64
C ARG A 344 -22.34 14.99 -15.91
N CYS A 345 -22.03 13.75 -15.54
CA CYS A 345 -20.70 13.20 -15.73
C CYS A 345 -20.38 13.08 -17.22
N GLN A 346 -19.25 13.64 -17.62
CA GLN A 346 -18.72 13.55 -18.99
C GLN A 346 -17.64 12.49 -19.10
N LYS A 347 -16.94 12.20 -18.00
CA LYS A 347 -15.76 11.33 -17.98
C LYS A 347 -15.70 10.50 -16.69
N ILE A 348 -15.48 9.20 -16.84
CA ILE A 348 -15.17 8.28 -15.73
C ILE A 348 -13.76 7.76 -15.94
N ILE A 349 -12.92 7.85 -14.89
CA ILE A 349 -11.53 7.39 -14.87
C ILE A 349 -11.43 6.29 -13.83
N ALA A 350 -11.13 5.07 -14.25
CA ALA A 350 -11.13 3.91 -13.37
C ALA A 350 -10.36 2.72 -13.97
N ASP A 351 -10.14 1.69 -13.16
CA ASP A 351 -9.70 0.39 -13.67
C ASP A 351 -10.72 -0.15 -14.70
N PRO A 352 -10.26 -0.80 -15.79
CA PRO A 352 -11.14 -1.30 -16.85
C PRO A 352 -12.30 -2.16 -16.39
N MET A 353 -12.16 -2.88 -15.27
CA MET A 353 -13.23 -3.74 -14.73
C MET A 353 -14.44 -2.93 -14.28
N TYR A 354 -14.27 -1.67 -13.88
CA TYR A 354 -15.40 -0.81 -13.50
C TYR A 354 -16.30 -0.42 -14.68
N ARG A 355 -15.84 -0.59 -15.92
CA ARG A 355 -16.68 -0.32 -17.10
C ARG A 355 -18.00 -1.08 -17.07
N TYR A 356 -18.01 -2.27 -16.47
CA TYR A 356 -19.19 -3.14 -16.41
C TYR A 356 -20.30 -2.63 -15.47
N VAL A 357 -19.99 -1.72 -14.58
CA VAL A 357 -20.94 -1.10 -13.63
C VAL A 357 -21.15 0.39 -13.91
N CYS A 358 -20.43 0.96 -14.89
CA CYS A 358 -20.58 2.35 -15.27
C CYS A 358 -21.80 2.56 -16.19
N PRO A 359 -22.52 3.70 -16.06
CA PRO A 359 -23.61 4.05 -16.97
C PRO A 359 -23.12 4.31 -18.39
N GLU A 360 -23.99 4.11 -19.38
CA GLU A 360 -23.73 4.53 -20.76
C GLU A 360 -23.75 6.07 -20.85
N GLY A 361 -22.86 6.63 -21.67
CA GLY A 361 -22.82 8.06 -21.99
C GLY A 361 -21.50 8.74 -21.67
N PRO A 362 -20.99 8.68 -20.42
CA PRO A 362 -19.68 9.24 -20.11
C PRO A 362 -18.54 8.57 -20.87
N ALA A 363 -17.53 9.35 -21.27
CA ALA A 363 -16.28 8.79 -21.80
C ALA A 363 -15.58 8.02 -20.70
N PHE A 364 -15.16 6.78 -20.96
CA PHE A 364 -14.45 5.95 -20.00
C PHE A 364 -12.95 5.94 -20.32
N GLU A 365 -12.15 6.44 -19.40
CA GLU A 365 -10.69 6.37 -19.44
C GLU A 365 -10.19 5.23 -18.51
N ALA A 366 -9.55 4.25 -19.12
CA ALA A 366 -9.05 3.08 -18.41
C ALA A 366 -7.69 3.37 -17.76
N VAL A 367 -7.60 3.16 -16.45
CA VAL A 367 -6.37 3.19 -15.66
C VAL A 367 -6.22 1.82 -14.98
N PRO A 368 -5.59 0.85 -15.64
CA PRO A 368 -5.45 -0.50 -15.11
C PRO A 368 -4.71 -0.52 -13.77
N HIS A 369 -5.25 -1.29 -12.81
CA HIS A 369 -4.73 -1.40 -11.46
C HIS A 369 -4.61 -2.89 -11.07
N LEU A 370 -3.41 -3.32 -10.67
CA LEU A 370 -3.14 -4.74 -10.44
C LEU A 370 -4.02 -5.34 -9.33
N ALA A 371 -4.23 -4.60 -8.23
CA ALA A 371 -5.04 -5.10 -7.13
C ALA A 371 -6.53 -5.26 -7.47
N PHE A 372 -7.04 -4.55 -8.49
CA PHE A 372 -8.46 -4.58 -8.88
C PHE A 372 -8.73 -5.57 -10.00
N SER A 373 -7.91 -5.57 -11.05
CA SER A 373 -8.10 -6.41 -12.24
C SER A 373 -7.10 -7.54 -12.39
N GLY A 374 -6.18 -7.69 -11.43
CA GLY A 374 -5.13 -8.68 -11.51
C GLY A 374 -4.26 -8.47 -12.75
N ARG A 375 -3.82 -9.58 -13.36
CA ARG A 375 -2.94 -9.53 -14.54
C ARG A 375 -3.67 -9.49 -15.88
N ILE A 376 -5.00 -9.30 -15.88
CA ILE A 376 -5.81 -9.26 -17.11
C ILE A 376 -5.28 -8.17 -18.04
N TYR A 377 -5.01 -6.99 -17.51
CA TYR A 377 -4.53 -5.83 -18.26
C TYR A 377 -3.03 -5.57 -18.12
N ARG A 378 -2.22 -6.58 -17.76
CA ARG A 378 -0.78 -6.37 -17.45
C ARG A 378 0.04 -5.72 -18.57
N ARG A 379 -0.42 -5.78 -19.83
CA ARG A 379 0.25 -5.14 -20.97
C ARG A 379 -0.07 -3.66 -21.09
N GLU A 380 -1.06 -3.20 -20.34
CA GLU A 380 -1.58 -1.85 -20.36
C GLU A 380 -1.12 -1.04 -19.14
N PHE A 381 -0.42 -1.68 -18.18
CA PHE A 381 0.17 -0.94 -17.06
C PHE A 381 1.20 0.06 -17.57
N ARG A 382 1.00 1.32 -17.19
CA ARG A 382 1.87 2.44 -17.56
C ARG A 382 2.61 2.93 -16.32
N ASP A 383 3.79 3.48 -16.53
CA ASP A 383 4.54 4.16 -15.49
C ASP A 383 3.93 5.55 -15.26
N PRO A 384 3.27 5.79 -14.13
CA PRO A 384 2.57 7.05 -13.90
C PRO A 384 3.54 8.24 -13.79
N PHE A 385 4.81 8.01 -13.53
CA PHE A 385 5.81 9.05 -13.36
C PHE A 385 6.50 9.48 -14.68
N GLN A 386 6.34 8.70 -15.74
CA GLN A 386 6.84 9.02 -17.09
C GLN A 386 5.72 9.48 -18.01
N ASP A 387 4.53 8.91 -17.89
CA ASP A 387 3.40 9.24 -18.74
C ASP A 387 2.64 10.45 -18.18
N SER A 388 2.22 11.36 -19.04
CA SER A 388 1.26 12.39 -18.67
C SER A 388 -0.11 11.73 -18.44
N PHE A 389 -0.40 11.31 -17.22
CA PHE A 389 -1.77 11.09 -16.80
C PHE A 389 -2.50 12.45 -16.84
N CYS A 390 -3.60 12.52 -17.53
CA CYS A 390 -4.42 13.71 -17.80
C CYS A 390 -3.92 14.60 -18.92
#